data_f5a4dbe2487c95a3e9d34f48f9695cb8
#
_entry.id   f5a4dbe2487c95a3e9d34f48f9695cb8
#
_cell.length_a   1.000
_cell.length_b   1.000
_cell.length_c   1.000
_cell.angle_alpha   90.00
_cell.angle_beta   90.00
_cell.angle_gamma   90.00
#
_symmetry.space_group_name_H-M   'P 1'
#
loop_
_entity.id
_entity.type
_entity.pdbx_description
1 polymer ?
#
loop_
_entity_poly.entity_id
_entity_poly.type
_entity_poly.pdbx_seq_one_letter_code
_entity_poly.pdbx_strand_id
1 'polypeptide(L)'
;DLRRVIYFGYHNDDPAQRFRSSLPVGRVLEDPFGMPPVILCYKLNGEFLTPERGGPVRVVVPEAYGFKSIKWLTHLYLSNNHAANDTYAEQNNDVDSPLKTFCETLSVPRSIKANEPFAVTGYAQVGISGLQRVEVSIQNKSVTRDQEQRDDDAENEDSANALDWTAATILPPPKQWGGSLPDNRIPEGTIGFDSSGEPKSWPIRLSKAHWAILLPGLPAGTYVFRSRTVDQNGAVQPMPRPFRNSGRAHVEQVSLEVTS
;
A
#
# COMPACT_ATOMS: atom_id res chain seq x y z
N ASP A 1 -9.90 32.11 6.32
CA ASP A 1 -10.27 30.75 5.88
C ASP A 1 -9.13 29.78 6.20
N LEU A 2 -9.39 28.82 7.10
CA LEU A 2 -8.44 27.79 7.43
C LEU A 2 -8.34 26.79 6.27
N ARG A 3 -7.09 26.41 5.92
CA ARG A 3 -6.81 25.51 4.79
C ARG A 3 -6.17 24.21 5.23
N ARG A 4 -5.23 24.27 6.19
CA ARG A 4 -4.47 23.10 6.61
C ARG A 4 -4.33 23.01 8.13
N VAL A 5 -4.25 21.80 8.61
CA VAL A 5 -3.74 21.46 9.95
C VAL A 5 -2.29 21.03 9.76
N ILE A 6 -1.38 21.75 10.41
CA ILE A 6 0.05 21.47 10.38
C ILE A 6 0.45 20.93 11.75
N TYR A 7 1.22 19.89 11.76
CA TYR A 7 1.66 19.26 13.00
C TYR A 7 3.09 18.73 12.89
N PHE A 8 3.79 18.72 14.01
CA PHE A 8 5.12 18.16 14.09
C PHE A 8 5.39 17.52 15.44
N GLY A 9 6.31 16.56 15.40
CA GLY A 9 6.78 15.84 16.56
C GLY A 9 8.22 16.18 16.91
N TYR A 10 8.64 15.73 18.07
CA TYR A 10 10.04 15.72 18.41
C TYR A 10 10.82 14.82 17.46
N HIS A 11 11.94 15.29 16.97
CA HIS A 11 12.82 14.49 16.12
C HIS A 11 14.22 14.34 16.75
N ASN A 12 14.81 15.46 17.12
CA ASN A 12 16.07 15.58 17.83
C ASN A 12 16.15 16.96 18.48
N ASP A 13 17.28 17.29 19.11
CA ASP A 13 17.47 18.56 19.80
C ASP A 13 17.72 19.74 18.84
N ASP A 14 17.84 19.49 17.54
CA ASP A 14 17.98 20.53 16.52
C ASP A 14 16.61 21.06 16.06
N PRO A 15 16.25 22.31 16.39
CA PRO A 15 14.98 22.90 15.95
C PRO A 15 14.82 23.01 14.43
N ALA A 16 15.92 23.02 13.67
CA ALA A 16 15.90 23.08 12.22
C ALA A 16 15.49 21.74 11.56
N GLN A 17 15.66 20.63 12.28
CA GLN A 17 15.37 19.28 11.81
C GLN A 17 14.01 18.77 12.28
N ARG A 18 13.02 19.64 12.43
CA ARG A 18 11.67 19.21 12.84
C ARG A 18 11.01 18.37 11.77
N PHE A 19 10.56 17.19 12.17
CA PHE A 19 9.72 16.36 11.32
C PHE A 19 8.30 16.93 11.30
N ARG A 20 7.89 17.47 10.15
CA ARG A 20 6.58 18.11 9.95
C ARG A 20 5.74 17.35 8.98
N SER A 21 4.44 17.41 9.19
CA SER A 21 3.44 17.02 8.21
C SER A 21 2.20 17.90 8.30
N SER A 22 1.33 17.77 7.32
CA SER A 22 0.08 18.51 7.29
C SER A 22 -1.01 17.73 6.57
N LEU A 23 -2.25 18.15 6.83
CA LEU A 23 -3.44 17.62 6.15
C LEU A 23 -4.34 18.79 5.77
N PRO A 24 -5.15 18.66 4.70
CA PRO A 24 -6.24 19.55 4.45
C PRO A 24 -7.18 19.62 5.66
N VAL A 25 -7.65 20.82 6.03
CA VAL A 25 -8.54 20.96 7.19
C VAL A 25 -9.80 20.13 7.05
N GLY A 26 -10.36 20.02 5.85
CA GLY A 26 -11.54 19.20 5.58
C GLY A 26 -11.32 17.72 5.92
N ARG A 27 -10.09 17.18 5.68
CA ARG A 27 -9.79 15.80 6.04
C ARG A 27 -9.76 15.55 7.55
N VAL A 28 -9.47 16.59 8.34
CA VAL A 28 -9.42 16.50 9.81
C VAL A 28 -10.79 16.67 10.44
N LEU A 29 -11.62 17.58 9.88
CA LEU A 29 -12.93 17.95 10.43
C LEU A 29 -14.08 17.14 9.83
N GLU A 30 -13.91 16.64 8.62
CA GLU A 30 -14.94 15.96 7.84
C GLU A 30 -14.41 14.63 7.34
N ASP A 31 -15.31 13.70 7.09
CA ASP A 31 -14.99 12.41 6.47
C ASP A 31 -15.79 12.26 5.16
N PRO A 32 -15.37 12.92 4.07
CA PRO A 32 -16.09 12.89 2.81
C PRO A 32 -16.09 11.51 2.13
N PHE A 33 -15.28 10.57 2.61
CA PHE A 33 -15.07 9.27 1.95
C PHE A 33 -15.48 8.06 2.83
N GLY A 34 -16.07 8.28 4.00
CA GLY A 34 -16.33 7.20 4.95
C GLY A 34 -15.04 6.53 5.45
N MET A 35 -13.98 7.32 5.61
CA MET A 35 -12.65 6.85 6.02
C MET A 35 -12.53 6.84 7.55
N PRO A 36 -11.63 6.04 8.12
CA PRO A 36 -11.30 6.17 9.53
C PRO A 36 -10.85 7.60 9.85
N PRO A 37 -11.27 8.16 11.01
CA PRO A 37 -10.90 9.53 11.37
C PRO A 37 -9.39 9.67 11.57
N VAL A 38 -8.89 10.89 11.42
CA VAL A 38 -7.54 11.23 11.90
C VAL A 38 -7.54 11.21 13.42
N ILE A 39 -6.59 10.54 14.02
CA ILE A 39 -6.59 10.20 15.44
C ILE A 39 -5.43 10.89 16.16
N LEU A 40 -5.73 11.58 17.27
CA LEU A 40 -4.75 11.89 18.30
C LEU A 40 -4.68 10.70 19.26
N CYS A 41 -3.74 9.81 19.00
CA CYS A 41 -3.59 8.57 19.73
C CYS A 41 -2.74 8.76 20.97
N TYR A 42 -3.26 8.45 22.15
CA TYR A 42 -2.54 8.46 23.42
C TYR A 42 -2.57 7.09 24.13
N LYS A 43 -3.43 6.18 23.63
CA LYS A 43 -3.51 4.78 24.07
C LYS A 43 -3.53 3.85 22.88
N LEU A 44 -2.98 2.66 23.05
CA LEU A 44 -3.04 1.56 22.07
C LEU A 44 -3.45 0.29 22.82
N ASN A 45 -4.52 -0.35 22.39
CA ASN A 45 -5.08 -1.54 23.03
C ASN A 45 -5.37 -1.35 24.53
N GLY A 46 -5.88 -0.17 24.91
CA GLY A 46 -6.22 0.15 26.30
C GLY A 46 -5.07 0.68 27.16
N GLU A 47 -3.83 0.55 26.73
CA GLU A 47 -2.63 0.99 27.46
C GLU A 47 -2.10 2.33 26.93
N PHE A 48 -1.50 3.14 27.78
CA PHE A 48 -0.83 4.38 27.35
C PHE A 48 0.33 4.05 26.42
N LEU A 49 0.55 4.93 25.44
CA LEU A 49 1.67 4.78 24.51
C LEU A 49 3.01 4.86 25.24
N THR A 50 3.86 3.88 24.97
CA THR A 50 5.27 3.96 25.38
C THR A 50 6.04 4.97 24.52
N PRO A 51 7.22 5.45 24.97
CA PRO A 51 8.07 6.33 24.17
C PRO A 51 8.38 5.75 22.78
N GLU A 52 8.66 4.45 22.65
CA GLU A 52 8.97 3.78 21.39
C GLU A 52 7.78 3.78 20.44
N ARG A 53 6.56 3.77 20.97
CA ARG A 53 5.31 3.85 20.21
C ARG A 53 4.90 5.28 19.87
N GLY A 54 5.68 6.27 20.32
CA GLY A 54 5.45 7.69 20.05
C GLY A 54 4.64 8.40 21.11
N GLY A 55 4.63 7.87 22.37
CA GLY A 55 4.02 8.54 23.51
C GLY A 55 4.68 9.86 23.88
N PRO A 56 3.97 10.75 24.59
CA PRO A 56 2.63 10.55 25.16
C PRO A 56 1.49 10.63 24.14
N VAL A 57 1.65 11.34 23.01
CA VAL A 57 0.64 11.49 21.97
C VAL A 57 1.28 11.40 20.60
N ARG A 58 0.59 10.73 19.68
CA ARG A 58 0.94 10.71 18.27
C ARG A 58 -0.27 11.00 17.38
N VAL A 59 -0.01 11.48 16.18
CA VAL A 59 -1.01 11.53 15.11
C VAL A 59 -1.01 10.19 14.38
N VAL A 60 -2.19 9.67 14.08
CA VAL A 60 -2.41 8.52 13.19
C VAL A 60 -3.35 8.95 12.08
N VAL A 61 -2.90 8.78 10.84
CA VAL A 61 -3.65 9.06 9.62
C VAL A 61 -3.83 7.75 8.86
N PRO A 62 -4.95 7.05 9.05
CA PRO A 62 -5.10 5.66 8.60
C PRO A 62 -4.96 5.45 7.09
N GLU A 63 -5.41 6.41 6.29
CA GLU A 63 -5.42 6.33 4.83
C GLU A 63 -4.14 6.81 4.16
N ALA A 64 -3.18 7.31 4.92
CA ALA A 64 -1.96 7.89 4.37
C ALA A 64 -0.72 7.06 4.68
N TYR A 65 0.32 7.26 3.88
CA TYR A 65 1.64 6.68 4.17
C TYR A 65 2.17 7.15 5.52
N GLY A 66 2.99 6.30 6.15
CA GLY A 66 3.39 6.41 7.55
C GLY A 66 4.02 7.74 7.97
N PHE A 67 4.62 8.50 7.06
CA PHE A 67 5.19 9.82 7.39
C PHE A 67 4.13 10.89 7.71
N LYS A 68 2.85 10.64 7.41
CA LYS A 68 1.73 11.45 7.90
C LYS A 68 1.39 11.15 9.36
N SER A 69 1.78 9.98 9.88
CA SER A 69 1.46 9.53 11.23
C SER A 69 2.61 9.85 12.19
N ILE A 70 2.69 11.09 12.63
CA ILE A 70 3.83 11.60 13.40
C ILE A 70 3.78 11.12 14.85
N LYS A 71 4.91 10.57 15.33
CA LYS A 71 5.18 10.21 16.73
C LYS A 71 5.60 11.44 17.54
N TRP A 72 5.49 11.34 18.87
CA TRP A 72 5.96 12.37 19.81
C TRP A 72 5.45 13.76 19.45
N LEU A 73 4.15 13.85 19.22
CA LEU A 73 3.50 15.10 18.83
C LEU A 73 3.81 16.22 19.84
N THR A 74 4.37 17.32 19.35
CA THR A 74 4.69 18.50 20.15
C THR A 74 3.84 19.70 19.81
N HIS A 75 3.45 19.85 18.53
CA HIS A 75 2.69 20.99 18.05
C HIS A 75 1.65 20.58 17.04
N LEU A 76 0.51 21.27 17.11
CA LEU A 76 -0.57 21.20 16.14
C LEU A 76 -1.14 22.60 16.00
N TYR A 77 -1.25 23.11 14.78
CA TYR A 77 -1.83 24.42 14.53
C TYR A 77 -2.56 24.49 13.20
N LEU A 78 -3.48 25.43 13.13
CA LEU A 78 -4.27 25.69 11.93
C LEU A 78 -3.59 26.79 11.11
N SER A 79 -3.62 26.64 9.79
CA SER A 79 -3.01 27.56 8.86
C SER A 79 -3.95 27.91 7.71
N ASN A 80 -3.89 29.13 7.22
CA ASN A 80 -4.52 29.57 6.00
C ASN A 80 -3.64 29.32 4.76
N ASN A 81 -2.41 28.86 4.94
CA ASN A 81 -1.53 28.50 3.85
C ASN A 81 -2.05 27.19 3.20
N HIS A 82 -2.27 27.20 1.89
CA HIS A 82 -2.68 26.03 1.14
C HIS A 82 -1.51 25.11 0.81
N ALA A 83 -0.28 25.63 0.81
CA ALA A 83 0.91 24.82 0.52
C ALA A 83 1.14 23.78 1.62
N ALA A 84 1.47 22.58 1.24
CA ALA A 84 1.94 21.58 2.17
C ALA A 84 3.30 22.02 2.72
N ASN A 85 3.39 22.04 4.03
CA ASN A 85 4.63 22.34 4.71
C ASN A 85 5.19 21.07 5.36
N ASP A 86 5.24 20.00 4.57
CA ASP A 86 5.72 18.69 4.98
C ASP A 86 7.23 18.59 4.78
N THR A 87 7.92 17.89 5.66
CA THR A 87 9.35 17.60 5.50
C THR A 87 9.66 16.93 4.15
N TYR A 88 8.75 16.13 3.64
CA TYR A 88 8.91 15.42 2.37
C TYR A 88 8.18 16.06 1.19
N ALA A 89 7.42 17.14 1.38
CA ALA A 89 6.64 17.74 0.30
C ALA A 89 7.52 18.26 -0.84
N GLU A 90 8.67 18.85 -0.51
CA GLU A 90 9.63 19.34 -1.52
C GLU A 90 10.26 18.21 -2.33
N GLN A 91 10.42 17.03 -1.72
CA GLN A 91 11.02 15.86 -2.37
C GLN A 91 10.00 14.99 -3.09
N ASN A 92 8.77 14.94 -2.58
CA ASN A 92 7.77 13.97 -2.97
C ASN A 92 6.57 14.57 -3.72
N ASN A 93 6.27 15.85 -3.51
CA ASN A 93 5.13 16.57 -4.13
C ASN A 93 3.76 15.93 -3.93
N ASP A 94 3.66 14.83 -3.20
CA ASP A 94 2.39 14.18 -2.87
C ASP A 94 1.94 14.63 -1.49
N VAL A 95 1.23 15.75 -1.50
CA VAL A 95 0.84 16.49 -0.30
C VAL A 95 -0.05 15.68 0.64
N ASP A 96 -0.95 14.89 0.10
CA ASP A 96 -1.93 14.14 0.89
C ASP A 96 -1.51 12.67 1.08
N SER A 97 -0.63 12.18 0.23
CA SER A 97 0.03 10.88 0.31
C SER A 97 -0.90 9.71 0.65
N PRO A 98 -2.02 9.55 -0.08
CA PRO A 98 -2.94 8.46 0.18
C PRO A 98 -2.29 7.11 -0.12
N LEU A 99 -2.62 6.11 0.69
CA LEU A 99 -2.20 4.73 0.43
C LEU A 99 -2.76 4.24 -0.90
N LYS A 100 -1.86 3.79 -1.76
CA LYS A 100 -2.20 3.22 -3.07
C LYS A 100 -2.41 1.71 -2.96
N THR A 101 -3.26 1.20 -3.85
CA THR A 101 -3.42 -0.24 -4.02
C THR A 101 -2.27 -0.76 -4.86
N PHE A 102 -1.52 -1.72 -4.34
CA PHE A 102 -0.44 -2.40 -5.07
C PHE A 102 -0.25 -3.81 -4.54
N CYS A 103 0.41 -4.68 -5.28
CA CYS A 103 0.77 -6.01 -4.80
C CYS A 103 2.26 -6.29 -4.93
N GLU A 104 2.69 -7.26 -4.13
CA GLU A 104 4.01 -7.84 -4.15
C GLU A 104 3.91 -9.36 -4.07
N THR A 105 4.93 -10.02 -4.61
CA THR A 105 5.06 -11.46 -4.61
C THR A 105 5.78 -11.90 -3.34
N LEU A 106 5.18 -12.80 -2.57
CA LEU A 106 5.79 -13.38 -1.37
C LEU A 106 6.63 -14.62 -1.70
N SER A 107 6.10 -15.45 -2.59
CA SER A 107 6.76 -16.71 -2.95
C SER A 107 6.55 -17.01 -4.43
N VAL A 108 7.65 -17.07 -5.13
CA VAL A 108 7.79 -17.61 -6.48
C VAL A 108 8.95 -18.60 -6.45
N PRO A 109 8.80 -19.84 -6.96
CA PRO A 109 9.92 -20.76 -7.07
C PRO A 109 11.01 -20.16 -7.97
N ARG A 110 12.27 -20.15 -7.50
CA ARG A 110 13.38 -19.64 -8.32
C ARG A 110 13.74 -20.58 -9.47
N SER A 111 13.49 -21.87 -9.27
CA SER A 111 13.70 -22.92 -10.28
C SER A 111 12.57 -23.94 -10.18
N ILE A 112 12.02 -24.33 -11.31
CA ILE A 112 11.01 -25.38 -11.46
C ILE A 112 11.43 -26.34 -12.58
N LYS A 113 10.90 -27.55 -12.57
CA LYS A 113 11.09 -28.48 -13.68
C LYS A 113 10.13 -28.14 -14.83
N ALA A 114 10.61 -28.36 -16.03
CA ALA A 114 9.81 -28.14 -17.22
C ALA A 114 8.50 -28.94 -17.20
N ASN A 115 7.43 -28.30 -17.62
CA ASN A 115 6.09 -28.86 -17.70
C ASN A 115 5.46 -29.25 -16.34
N GLU A 116 6.06 -28.89 -15.21
CA GLU A 116 5.45 -29.07 -13.90
C GLU A 116 4.67 -27.79 -13.49
N PRO A 117 3.41 -27.90 -13.04
CA PRO A 117 2.68 -26.75 -12.53
C PRO A 117 3.31 -26.26 -11.23
N PHE A 118 3.25 -24.94 -10.98
CA PHE A 118 3.80 -24.32 -9.80
C PHE A 118 2.91 -23.23 -9.23
N ALA A 119 2.96 -23.08 -7.92
CA ALA A 119 2.17 -22.08 -7.21
C ALA A 119 2.97 -20.80 -6.98
N VAL A 120 2.30 -19.68 -7.12
CA VAL A 120 2.82 -18.36 -6.74
C VAL A 120 1.86 -17.73 -5.75
N THR A 121 2.40 -17.09 -4.72
CA THR A 121 1.63 -16.39 -3.71
C THR A 121 2.17 -15.00 -3.48
N GLY A 122 1.29 -14.10 -3.06
CA GLY A 122 1.66 -12.73 -2.73
C GLY A 122 0.66 -12.08 -1.81
N TYR A 123 0.83 -10.79 -1.62
CA TYR A 123 -0.15 -9.96 -0.96
C TYR A 123 -0.43 -8.70 -1.77
N ALA A 124 -1.60 -8.13 -1.56
CA ALA A 124 -1.95 -6.80 -2.04
C ALA A 124 -2.20 -5.88 -0.85
N GLN A 125 -1.57 -4.71 -0.83
CA GLN A 125 -2.00 -3.60 0.00
C GLN A 125 -3.27 -3.04 -0.62
N VAL A 126 -4.32 -2.94 0.15
CA VAL A 126 -5.59 -2.39 -0.29
C VAL A 126 -5.62 -0.92 0.10
N GLY A 127 -5.42 -0.04 -0.86
CA GLY A 127 -5.46 1.41 -0.65
C GLY A 127 -6.89 1.94 -0.50
N ILE A 128 -7.04 3.27 -0.52
CA ILE A 128 -8.34 3.93 -0.37
C ILE A 128 -9.31 3.62 -1.52
N SER A 129 -8.79 3.38 -2.72
CA SER A 129 -9.58 3.02 -3.90
C SER A 129 -10.06 1.55 -3.90
N GLY A 130 -9.68 0.78 -2.87
CA GLY A 130 -10.04 -0.64 -2.78
C GLY A 130 -9.24 -1.53 -3.72
N LEU A 131 -9.56 -2.81 -3.73
CA LEU A 131 -8.96 -3.82 -4.60
C LEU A 131 -10.07 -4.55 -5.34
N GLN A 132 -10.01 -4.54 -6.68
CA GLN A 132 -10.92 -5.31 -7.52
C GLN A 132 -10.35 -6.70 -7.81
N ARG A 133 -9.08 -6.75 -8.27
CA ARG A 133 -8.41 -8.02 -8.61
C ARG A 133 -6.89 -7.86 -8.59
N VAL A 134 -6.22 -8.99 -8.53
CA VAL A 134 -4.79 -9.13 -8.78
C VAL A 134 -4.64 -9.88 -10.10
N GLU A 135 -3.73 -9.42 -10.93
CA GLU A 135 -3.39 -10.03 -12.21
C GLU A 135 -1.92 -10.41 -12.24
N VAL A 136 -1.60 -11.50 -12.89
CA VAL A 136 -0.23 -11.97 -13.09
C VAL A 136 0.05 -12.18 -14.56
N SER A 137 1.30 -11.98 -14.95
CA SER A 137 1.80 -12.24 -16.29
C SER A 137 3.12 -12.99 -16.21
N ILE A 138 3.35 -13.90 -17.16
CA ILE A 138 4.60 -14.61 -17.29
C ILE A 138 5.06 -14.59 -18.74
N GLN A 139 6.30 -14.21 -18.97
CA GLN A 139 6.87 -14.10 -20.32
C GLN A 139 8.22 -14.78 -20.38
N ASN A 140 8.49 -15.44 -21.52
CA ASN A 140 9.80 -15.97 -21.81
C ASN A 140 10.78 -14.84 -22.14
N LYS A 141 11.91 -14.80 -21.44
CA LYS A 141 12.91 -13.73 -21.56
C LYS A 141 13.61 -13.69 -22.92
N SER A 142 13.64 -14.79 -23.67
CA SER A 142 14.21 -14.80 -25.02
C SER A 142 13.38 -13.99 -26.04
N VAL A 143 12.10 -13.77 -25.76
CA VAL A 143 11.20 -12.98 -26.61
C VAL A 143 11.32 -11.47 -26.33
N THR A 144 11.78 -11.09 -25.14
CA THR A 144 11.84 -9.67 -24.69
C THR A 144 13.16 -8.98 -25.07
N ARG A 145 14.21 -9.69 -25.50
CA ARG A 145 15.51 -9.08 -25.84
C ARG A 145 15.48 -8.07 -26.98
N ASP A 146 14.49 -8.13 -27.85
CA ASP A 146 14.36 -7.20 -28.98
C ASP A 146 13.67 -5.86 -28.59
N GLN A 147 13.10 -5.77 -27.37
CA GLN A 147 12.38 -4.58 -26.90
C GLN A 147 13.12 -3.79 -25.79
N GLU A 148 14.06 -4.42 -25.08
CA GLU A 148 14.76 -3.81 -23.93
C GLU A 148 15.89 -2.82 -24.31
N GLN A 149 16.22 -2.64 -25.59
CA GLN A 149 17.25 -1.68 -26.02
C GLN A 149 16.74 -0.25 -26.27
N ARG A 150 15.52 0.06 -25.93
CA ARG A 150 14.95 1.41 -26.04
C ARG A 150 14.32 1.80 -24.70
N ASP A 151 14.98 2.75 -24.06
CA ASP A 151 14.49 3.61 -22.98
C ASP A 151 14.62 3.12 -21.54
N ASP A 152 15.73 3.48 -20.93
CA ASP A 152 15.94 3.48 -19.46
C ASP A 152 15.04 4.50 -18.70
N ASP A 153 14.26 5.34 -19.39
CA ASP A 153 13.47 6.43 -18.79
C ASP A 153 11.96 6.40 -19.06
N ALA A 154 11.46 5.46 -19.83
CA ALA A 154 10.03 5.29 -20.09
C ALA A 154 9.62 3.85 -19.77
N GLU A 155 9.29 3.55 -18.52
CA GLU A 155 8.39 2.44 -18.23
C GLU A 155 7.05 2.79 -18.87
N ASN A 156 6.92 2.38 -20.12
CA ASN A 156 5.77 2.65 -20.95
C ASN A 156 4.57 1.90 -20.36
N GLU A 157 3.56 2.63 -19.88
CA GLU A 157 2.24 2.07 -19.54
C GLU A 157 1.69 1.24 -20.72
N ASP A 158 2.05 1.60 -21.96
CA ASP A 158 1.67 0.89 -23.18
C ASP A 158 2.32 -0.49 -23.30
N SER A 159 3.57 -0.68 -22.85
CA SER A 159 4.22 -1.99 -22.89
C SER A 159 3.67 -2.95 -21.83
N ALA A 160 3.25 -2.45 -20.68
CA ALA A 160 2.60 -3.25 -19.64
C ALA A 160 1.19 -3.69 -20.04
N ASN A 161 0.50 -2.92 -20.89
CA ASN A 161 -0.82 -3.27 -21.40
C ASN A 161 -0.79 -4.31 -22.55
N ALA A 162 0.35 -4.47 -23.21
CA ALA A 162 0.52 -5.49 -24.25
C ALA A 162 0.78 -6.91 -23.71
N LEU A 163 0.89 -7.08 -22.37
CA LEU A 163 1.11 -8.37 -21.74
C LEU A 163 -0.18 -9.16 -21.58
N ASP A 164 -0.08 -10.48 -21.70
CA ASP A 164 -1.17 -11.37 -21.32
C ASP A 164 -1.27 -11.46 -19.79
N TRP A 165 -2.38 -10.96 -19.25
CA TRP A 165 -2.64 -10.94 -17.83
C TRP A 165 -3.71 -11.95 -17.45
N THR A 166 -3.42 -12.77 -16.43
CA THR A 166 -4.34 -13.76 -15.86
C THR A 166 -4.72 -13.38 -14.44
N ALA A 167 -5.99 -13.46 -14.09
CA ALA A 167 -6.45 -13.15 -12.74
C ALA A 167 -5.95 -14.19 -11.74
N ALA A 168 -5.37 -13.72 -10.65
CA ALA A 168 -5.05 -14.52 -9.47
C ALA A 168 -6.23 -14.55 -8.50
N THR A 169 -6.31 -15.59 -7.69
CA THR A 169 -7.34 -15.73 -6.66
C THR A 169 -6.95 -14.91 -5.43
N ILE A 170 -7.78 -13.95 -5.05
CA ILE A 170 -7.68 -13.30 -3.75
C ILE A 170 -8.17 -14.31 -2.71
N LEU A 171 -7.31 -14.62 -1.74
CA LEU A 171 -7.64 -15.57 -0.69
C LEU A 171 -8.71 -14.99 0.26
N PRO A 172 -9.57 -15.82 0.83
CA PRO A 172 -10.58 -15.37 1.78
C PRO A 172 -9.94 -14.72 3.01
N PRO A 173 -10.70 -13.94 3.79
CA PRO A 173 -10.20 -13.38 5.04
C PRO A 173 -9.69 -14.47 5.97
N PRO A 174 -8.69 -14.18 6.82
CA PRO A 174 -8.20 -15.15 7.77
C PRO A 174 -9.30 -15.51 8.78
N LYS A 175 -9.39 -16.78 9.13
CA LYS A 175 -10.33 -17.24 10.17
C LYS A 175 -10.01 -16.69 11.57
N GLN A 176 -8.75 -16.30 11.78
CA GLN A 176 -8.26 -15.69 13.01
C GLN A 176 -7.44 -14.46 12.64
N TRP A 177 -7.80 -13.31 13.18
CA TRP A 177 -7.20 -12.01 12.87
C TRP A 177 -5.91 -11.72 13.66
N GLY A 178 -5.18 -12.75 13.98
CA GLY A 178 -3.88 -12.67 14.62
C GLY A 178 -3.92 -12.75 16.14
N GLY A 179 -2.90 -13.43 16.70
CA GLY A 179 -2.80 -13.73 18.12
C GLY A 179 -2.46 -12.54 19.04
N SER A 180 -2.40 -11.32 18.51
CA SER A 180 -2.13 -10.08 19.27
C SER A 180 -3.40 -9.30 19.61
N LEU A 181 -4.56 -9.77 19.16
CA LEU A 181 -5.84 -9.15 19.51
C LEU A 181 -6.30 -9.65 20.88
N PRO A 182 -6.92 -8.78 21.72
CA PRO A 182 -7.54 -9.21 22.97
C PRO A 182 -8.55 -10.34 22.71
N ASP A 183 -8.44 -11.42 23.46
CA ASP A 183 -9.30 -12.61 23.33
C ASP A 183 -9.35 -13.23 21.92
N ASN A 184 -8.36 -12.97 21.07
CA ASN A 184 -8.32 -13.37 19.65
C ASN A 184 -9.56 -12.95 18.87
N ARG A 185 -10.20 -11.87 19.26
CA ARG A 185 -11.41 -11.35 18.63
C ARG A 185 -11.18 -9.94 18.09
N ILE A 186 -11.89 -9.62 17.02
CA ILE A 186 -12.00 -8.25 16.54
C ILE A 186 -12.76 -7.45 17.61
N PRO A 187 -12.20 -6.32 18.11
CA PRO A 187 -12.90 -5.46 19.06
C PRO A 187 -14.21 -4.94 18.46
N GLU A 188 -15.23 -4.85 19.32
CA GLU A 188 -16.52 -4.28 18.94
C GLU A 188 -16.36 -2.84 18.44
N GLY A 189 -17.10 -2.47 17.39
CA GLY A 189 -17.02 -1.15 16.77
C GLY A 189 -15.81 -0.97 15.82
N THR A 190 -15.04 -2.02 15.55
CA THR A 190 -13.96 -1.94 14.57
C THR A 190 -14.51 -1.63 13.17
N ILE A 191 -13.97 -0.60 12.54
CA ILE A 191 -14.39 -0.15 11.21
C ILE A 191 -14.12 -1.26 10.19
N GLY A 192 -15.11 -1.53 9.33
CA GLY A 192 -15.02 -2.57 8.30
C GLY A 192 -15.48 -3.96 8.75
N PHE A 193 -15.84 -4.13 10.05
CA PHE A 193 -16.35 -5.38 10.60
C PHE A 193 -17.78 -5.23 11.09
N ASP A 194 -18.50 -6.32 11.10
CA ASP A 194 -19.82 -6.42 11.73
C ASP A 194 -19.72 -6.78 13.22
N SER A 195 -20.86 -6.93 13.87
CA SER A 195 -20.93 -7.24 15.30
C SER A 195 -20.45 -8.66 15.65
N SER A 196 -20.34 -9.56 14.67
CA SER A 196 -19.79 -10.91 14.83
C SER A 196 -18.26 -10.95 14.66
N GLY A 197 -17.65 -9.82 14.22
CA GLY A 197 -16.23 -9.73 13.93
C GLY A 197 -15.87 -10.21 12.51
N GLU A 198 -16.88 -10.40 11.65
CA GLU A 198 -16.65 -10.72 10.24
C GLU A 198 -16.52 -9.45 9.38
N PRO A 199 -15.68 -9.46 8.34
CA PRO A 199 -15.54 -8.30 7.48
C PRO A 199 -16.83 -8.06 6.69
N LYS A 200 -17.32 -6.80 6.72
CA LYS A 200 -18.50 -6.36 5.93
C LYS A 200 -18.28 -6.44 4.42
N SER A 201 -17.04 -6.36 4.01
CA SER A 201 -16.61 -6.51 2.62
C SER A 201 -15.19 -7.06 2.59
N TRP A 202 -14.86 -7.79 1.54
CA TRP A 202 -13.49 -8.30 1.35
C TRP A 202 -13.02 -8.04 -0.08
N PRO A 203 -11.77 -7.58 -0.30
CA PRO A 203 -10.79 -7.15 0.71
C PRO A 203 -11.16 -5.83 1.41
N ILE A 204 -10.78 -5.71 2.69
CA ILE A 204 -11.02 -4.49 3.46
C ILE A 204 -10.05 -3.40 3.01
N ARG A 205 -10.53 -2.18 2.81
CA ARG A 205 -9.67 -1.00 2.58
C ARG A 205 -8.71 -0.77 3.74
N LEU A 206 -7.52 -0.27 3.45
CA LEU A 206 -6.44 0.02 4.39
C LEU A 206 -5.93 -1.24 5.13
N SER A 207 -6.06 -2.39 4.48
CA SER A 207 -5.58 -3.68 4.97
C SER A 207 -4.68 -4.36 3.93
N LYS A 208 -4.32 -5.60 4.21
CA LYS A 208 -3.65 -6.50 3.26
C LYS A 208 -4.53 -7.70 2.96
N ALA A 209 -4.58 -8.08 1.70
CA ALA A 209 -5.19 -9.32 1.25
C ALA A 209 -4.13 -10.22 0.61
N HIS A 210 -4.13 -11.50 0.94
CA HIS A 210 -3.28 -12.46 0.28
C HIS A 210 -3.91 -12.94 -1.03
N TRP A 211 -3.08 -13.28 -1.98
CA TRP A 211 -3.48 -13.86 -3.25
C TRP A 211 -2.62 -15.06 -3.61
N ALA A 212 -3.15 -15.94 -4.43
CA ALA A 212 -2.46 -17.11 -4.93
C ALA A 212 -2.91 -17.45 -6.36
N ILE A 213 -2.01 -18.08 -7.10
CA ILE A 213 -2.31 -18.65 -8.41
C ILE A 213 -1.54 -19.95 -8.60
N LEU A 214 -2.17 -20.93 -9.21
CA LEU A 214 -1.51 -22.12 -9.73
C LEU A 214 -1.30 -21.92 -11.23
N LEU A 215 -0.07 -21.84 -11.65
CA LEU A 215 0.31 -21.67 -13.04
C LEU A 215 0.57 -23.05 -13.69
N PRO A 216 0.24 -23.22 -14.97
CA PRO A 216 0.57 -24.45 -15.69
C PRO A 216 2.09 -24.61 -15.83
N GLY A 217 2.53 -25.82 -16.09
CA GLY A 217 3.93 -26.09 -16.41
C GLY A 217 4.39 -25.32 -17.66
N LEU A 218 5.62 -24.87 -17.64
CA LEU A 218 6.24 -24.09 -18.70
C LEU A 218 7.35 -24.93 -19.37
N PRO A 219 7.64 -24.74 -20.66
CA PRO A 219 8.85 -25.26 -21.29
C PRO A 219 10.12 -24.78 -20.60
N ALA A 220 11.22 -25.52 -20.75
CA ALA A 220 12.53 -25.10 -20.23
C ALA A 220 12.94 -23.74 -20.79
N GLY A 221 13.44 -22.85 -19.93
CA GLY A 221 13.83 -21.48 -20.30
C GLY A 221 13.85 -20.51 -19.14
N THR A 222 14.19 -19.28 -19.42
CA THR A 222 14.16 -18.19 -18.43
C THR A 222 12.92 -17.31 -18.66
N TYR A 223 12.21 -17.04 -17.58
CA TYR A 223 10.95 -16.27 -17.62
C TYR A 223 11.01 -15.08 -16.69
N VAL A 224 10.17 -14.10 -16.97
CA VAL A 224 9.89 -12.96 -16.08
C VAL A 224 8.43 -13.09 -15.64
N PHE A 225 8.25 -13.24 -14.35
CA PHE A 225 6.94 -13.20 -13.70
C PHE A 225 6.67 -11.77 -13.23
N ARG A 226 5.43 -11.33 -13.40
CA ARG A 226 4.95 -10.01 -12.94
C ARG A 226 3.62 -10.15 -12.25
N SER A 227 3.38 -9.31 -11.25
CA SER A 227 2.07 -9.18 -10.61
C SER A 227 1.65 -7.72 -10.51
N ARG A 228 0.36 -7.44 -10.70
CA ARG A 228 -0.21 -6.11 -10.58
C ARG A 228 -1.61 -6.14 -9.97
N THR A 229 -2.03 -5.01 -9.41
CA THR A 229 -3.40 -4.81 -8.94
C THR A 229 -4.21 -4.00 -9.93
N VAL A 230 -5.53 -4.22 -9.89
CA VAL A 230 -6.55 -3.33 -10.43
C VAL A 230 -7.45 -2.92 -9.28
N ASP A 231 -7.63 -1.64 -9.06
CA ASP A 231 -8.49 -1.12 -8.01
C ASP A 231 -9.98 -1.12 -8.39
N GLN A 232 -10.85 -0.73 -7.45
CA GLN A 232 -12.29 -0.69 -7.70
C GLN A 232 -12.73 0.38 -8.69
N ASN A 233 -11.87 1.37 -8.98
CA ASN A 233 -12.11 2.39 -9.99
C ASN A 233 -11.60 1.98 -11.38
N GLY A 234 -10.98 0.81 -11.49
CA GLY A 234 -10.39 0.31 -12.73
C GLY A 234 -8.97 0.81 -12.99
N ALA A 235 -8.36 1.57 -12.05
CA ALA A 235 -6.97 1.98 -12.18
C ALA A 235 -6.04 0.77 -11.97
N VAL A 236 -5.03 0.68 -12.83
CA VAL A 236 -4.09 -0.45 -12.89
C VAL A 236 -2.76 -0.02 -12.30
N GLN A 237 -2.10 -0.90 -11.55
CA GLN A 237 -0.73 -0.69 -11.10
C GLN A 237 0.24 -0.65 -12.31
N PRO A 238 1.17 0.32 -12.39
CA PRO A 238 1.43 1.37 -11.40
C PRO A 238 0.26 2.36 -11.33
N MET A 239 -0.21 2.62 -10.10
CA MET A 239 -1.35 3.53 -9.91
C MET A 239 -1.03 4.94 -10.41
N PRO A 240 -2.02 5.69 -10.94
CA PRO A 240 -1.83 7.05 -11.40
C PRO A 240 -1.12 7.91 -10.35
N ARG A 241 -0.20 8.74 -10.81
CA ARG A 241 0.60 9.61 -9.96
C ARG A 241 0.07 11.04 -10.10
N PRO A 242 -0.47 11.62 -9.02
CA PRO A 242 -0.97 13.00 -9.09
C PRO A 242 0.17 14.01 -9.26
N PHE A 243 1.39 13.65 -8.84
CA PHE A 243 2.56 14.51 -8.93
C PHE A 243 3.77 13.73 -9.41
N ARG A 244 4.73 14.43 -10.01
CA ARG A 244 5.95 13.84 -10.61
C ARG A 244 6.71 12.92 -9.65
N ASN A 245 6.83 13.30 -8.39
CA ASN A 245 7.58 12.56 -7.37
C ASN A 245 6.71 11.72 -6.43
N SER A 246 5.40 11.59 -6.70
CA SER A 246 4.58 10.64 -5.93
C SER A 246 5.17 9.25 -5.99
N GLY A 247 5.10 8.53 -4.88
CA GLY A 247 5.58 7.16 -4.81
C GLY A 247 5.08 6.31 -5.97
N ARG A 248 5.98 5.59 -6.58
CA ARG A 248 5.67 4.65 -7.67
C ARG A 248 5.32 3.31 -7.04
N ALA A 249 4.13 2.81 -7.31
CA ALA A 249 3.82 1.41 -7.05
C ALA A 249 4.23 0.61 -8.30
N HIS A 250 5.54 0.40 -8.49
CA HIS A 250 6.05 -0.34 -9.65
C HIS A 250 5.48 -1.74 -9.71
N VAL A 251 5.29 -2.23 -10.92
CA VAL A 251 4.99 -3.64 -11.14
C VAL A 251 6.27 -4.43 -10.87
N GLU A 252 6.23 -5.30 -9.86
CA GLU A 252 7.36 -6.15 -9.50
C GLU A 252 7.68 -7.12 -10.63
N GLN A 253 8.98 -7.36 -10.86
CA GLN A 253 9.47 -8.33 -11.85
C GLN A 253 10.35 -9.35 -11.13
N VAL A 254 9.99 -10.62 -11.23
CA VAL A 254 10.73 -11.73 -10.63
C VAL A 254 11.21 -12.68 -11.72
N SER A 255 12.52 -12.93 -11.76
CA SER A 255 13.10 -13.90 -12.70
C SER A 255 12.84 -15.33 -12.22
N LEU A 256 12.43 -16.19 -13.15
CA LEU A 256 12.15 -17.60 -12.92
C LEU A 256 12.96 -18.44 -13.92
N GLU A 257 13.62 -19.47 -13.42
CA GLU A 257 14.33 -20.44 -14.24
C GLU A 257 13.57 -21.77 -14.29
N VAL A 258 13.27 -22.23 -15.50
CA VAL A 258 12.63 -23.51 -15.77
C VAL A 258 13.68 -24.45 -16.36
N THR A 259 14.03 -25.48 -15.60
CA THR A 259 15.06 -26.48 -15.96
C THR A 259 14.40 -27.72 -16.59
N SER A 260 15.14 -28.36 -17.49
CA SER A 260 14.70 -29.61 -18.12
C SER A 260 14.54 -30.77 -17.13
#